data_437005eed66f14cbddd143d3ee412b89
#
_entry.id   437005eed66f14cbddd143d3ee412b89
#
_cell.length_a   1.000
_cell.length_b   1.000
_cell.length_c   1.000
_cell.angle_alpha   90.00
_cell.angle_beta   90.00
_cell.angle_gamma   90.00
#
_symmetry.space_group_name_H-M   'P 1'
#
loop_
_entity.id
_entity.type
_entity.pdbx_description
1 polymer ?
#
loop_
_entity_poly.entity_id
_entity_poly.type
_entity_poly.pdbx_seq_one_letter_code
_entity_poly.pdbx_strand_id
1 'polypeptide(L)'
;TLISFAVALAEAQGQISVERRDEIHAAIQGLPSMVGRTLGLFDDIRPLAHSLTAARSALYLGRDVLFPVALEGALKLKELSYIHAEGFASGEMKHGPIALIEEGLPVVALLAADEVMGKAASNLQEATARGGRIILITEERAASTVDFAESVITVPNVDPLLAPVLLTVPVQILAYLTAFEKGTDVDQPRNLAKSVTCLLYTSDAADDP
;
A
#
# COMPACT_ATOMS: atom_id res chain seq x y z
N THR A 1 6.93 15.48 -9.29
CA THR A 1 8.26 15.97 -9.70
C THR A 1 9.08 14.90 -10.40
N LEU A 2 9.35 13.71 -9.78
CA LEU A 2 10.19 12.66 -10.41
C LEU A 2 9.57 12.10 -11.69
N ILE A 3 8.26 11.85 -11.71
CA ILE A 3 7.55 11.38 -12.91
C ILE A 3 7.66 12.43 -14.02
N SER A 4 7.42 13.70 -13.72
CA SER A 4 7.54 14.78 -14.73
C SER A 4 8.96 14.91 -15.26
N PHE A 5 9.97 14.72 -14.41
CA PHE A 5 11.37 14.70 -14.83
C PHE A 5 11.68 13.51 -15.75
N ALA A 6 11.20 12.30 -15.40
CA ALA A 6 11.37 11.09 -16.21
C ALA A 6 10.73 11.24 -17.59
N VAL A 7 9.53 11.83 -17.66
CA VAL A 7 8.81 12.11 -18.92
C VAL A 7 9.61 13.11 -19.78
N ALA A 8 10.11 14.19 -19.20
CA ALA A 8 10.92 15.18 -19.92
C ALA A 8 12.23 14.57 -20.44
N LEU A 9 12.86 13.70 -19.66
CA LEU A 9 14.09 13.00 -20.08
C LEU A 9 13.80 12.01 -21.22
N ALA A 10 12.72 11.23 -21.13
CA ALA A 10 12.31 10.28 -22.16
C ALA A 10 11.97 11.01 -23.48
N GLU A 11 11.32 12.16 -23.41
CA GLU A 11 11.05 13.02 -24.57
C GLU A 11 12.37 13.53 -25.19
N ALA A 12 13.27 14.08 -24.39
CA ALA A 12 14.56 14.57 -24.86
C ALA A 12 15.42 13.49 -25.53
N GLN A 13 15.24 12.23 -25.12
CA GLN A 13 15.92 11.06 -25.70
C GLN A 13 15.15 10.41 -26.86
N GLY A 14 13.97 10.93 -27.23
CA GLY A 14 13.13 10.36 -28.29
C GLY A 14 12.55 8.98 -27.96
N GLN A 15 12.43 8.65 -26.68
CA GLN A 15 11.92 7.34 -26.21
C GLN A 15 10.41 7.28 -26.03
N ILE A 16 9.73 8.42 -26.03
CA ILE A 16 8.26 8.50 -26.03
C ILE A 16 7.78 9.39 -27.15
N SER A 17 6.56 9.10 -27.67
CA SER A 17 5.91 9.96 -28.65
C SER A 17 5.33 11.22 -27.98
N VAL A 18 5.07 12.23 -28.81
CA VAL A 18 4.44 13.49 -28.37
C VAL A 18 3.04 13.19 -27.77
N GLU A 19 2.30 12.31 -28.42
CA GLU A 19 0.95 11.89 -27.98
C GLU A 19 1.03 11.26 -26.58
N ARG A 20 1.97 10.32 -26.37
CA ARG A 20 2.14 9.65 -25.07
C ARG A 20 2.57 10.61 -23.97
N ARG A 21 3.45 11.56 -24.28
CA ARG A 21 3.82 12.65 -23.36
C ARG A 21 2.58 13.46 -22.94
N ASP A 22 1.75 13.86 -23.91
CA ASP A 22 0.59 14.69 -23.66
C ASP A 22 -0.48 13.94 -22.83
N GLU A 23 -0.67 12.65 -23.08
CA GLU A 23 -1.51 11.78 -22.25
C GLU A 23 -1.03 11.74 -20.79
N ILE A 24 0.26 11.54 -20.56
CA ILE A 24 0.83 11.50 -19.20
C ILE A 24 0.67 12.87 -18.52
N HIS A 25 0.92 13.96 -19.23
CA HIS A 25 0.74 15.31 -18.68
C HIS A 25 -0.73 15.56 -18.28
N ALA A 26 -1.68 15.17 -19.12
CA ALA A 26 -3.11 15.26 -18.79
C ALA A 26 -3.47 14.41 -17.57
N ALA A 27 -2.93 13.19 -17.47
CA ALA A 27 -3.13 12.31 -16.33
C ALA A 27 -2.57 12.91 -15.03
N ILE A 28 -1.37 13.51 -15.08
CA ILE A 28 -0.77 14.21 -13.91
C ILE A 28 -1.64 15.39 -13.48
N GLN A 29 -2.19 16.17 -14.42
CA GLN A 29 -3.07 17.28 -14.09
C GLN A 29 -4.40 16.84 -13.48
N GLY A 30 -4.90 15.66 -13.88
CA GLY A 30 -6.11 15.06 -13.32
C GLY A 30 -5.92 14.41 -11.95
N LEU A 31 -4.66 14.07 -11.58
CA LEU A 31 -4.35 13.30 -10.38
C LEU A 31 -4.89 13.91 -9.06
N PRO A 32 -4.85 15.24 -8.80
CA PRO A 32 -5.42 15.82 -7.59
C PRO A 32 -6.92 15.53 -7.42
N SER A 33 -7.68 15.56 -8.52
CA SER A 33 -9.11 15.24 -8.50
C SER A 33 -9.34 13.76 -8.18
N MET A 34 -8.54 12.86 -8.75
CA MET A 34 -8.61 11.42 -8.46
C MET A 34 -8.26 11.11 -7.02
N VAL A 35 -7.21 11.74 -6.46
CA VAL A 35 -6.87 11.65 -5.03
C VAL A 35 -8.02 12.14 -4.17
N GLY A 36 -8.65 13.27 -4.51
CA GLY A 36 -9.83 13.78 -3.79
C GLY A 36 -10.99 12.78 -3.78
N ARG A 37 -11.27 12.12 -4.91
CA ARG A 37 -12.28 11.04 -4.99
C ARG A 37 -11.89 9.83 -4.13
N THR A 38 -10.63 9.44 -4.14
CA THR A 38 -10.11 8.31 -3.34
C THR A 38 -10.18 8.61 -1.84
N LEU A 39 -9.92 9.85 -1.43
CA LEU A 39 -10.13 10.28 -0.04
C LEU A 39 -11.60 10.17 0.40
N GLY A 40 -12.54 10.29 -0.54
CA GLY A 40 -13.97 10.07 -0.28
C GLY A 40 -14.33 8.62 0.13
N LEU A 41 -13.44 7.65 -0.07
CA LEU A 41 -13.62 6.24 0.34
C LEU A 41 -13.40 6.01 1.86
N PHE A 42 -13.16 7.06 2.62
CA PHE A 42 -12.82 6.98 4.04
C PHE A 42 -13.83 6.17 4.85
N ASP A 43 -15.13 6.41 4.64
CA ASP A 43 -16.19 5.70 5.35
C ASP A 43 -16.39 4.26 4.83
N ASP A 44 -16.14 4.01 3.55
CA ASP A 44 -16.21 2.69 2.96
C ASP A 44 -15.08 1.77 3.45
N ILE A 45 -13.90 2.35 3.75
CA ILE A 45 -12.73 1.62 4.28
C ILE A 45 -12.87 1.32 5.79
N ARG A 46 -13.65 2.10 6.54
CA ARG A 46 -13.79 1.97 7.99
C ARG A 46 -14.18 0.57 8.48
N PRO A 47 -15.18 -0.14 7.89
CA PRO A 47 -15.52 -1.50 8.32
C PRO A 47 -14.35 -2.49 8.16
N LEU A 48 -13.54 -2.31 7.10
CA LEU A 48 -12.35 -3.14 6.85
C LEU A 48 -11.27 -2.85 7.90
N ALA A 49 -11.03 -1.57 8.18
CA ALA A 49 -10.09 -1.15 9.22
C ALA A 49 -10.49 -1.73 10.59
N HIS A 50 -11.78 -1.69 10.92
CA HIS A 50 -12.29 -2.29 12.15
C HIS A 50 -12.00 -3.81 12.19
N SER A 51 -12.18 -4.53 11.09
CA SER A 51 -11.88 -5.97 11.01
C SER A 51 -10.40 -6.31 11.24
N LEU A 52 -9.50 -5.37 10.98
CA LEU A 52 -8.06 -5.53 11.22
C LEU A 52 -7.66 -5.31 12.68
N THR A 53 -8.48 -4.67 13.49
CA THR A 53 -8.10 -4.32 14.88
C THR A 53 -7.77 -5.52 15.74
N ALA A 54 -8.38 -6.68 15.47
CA ALA A 54 -8.16 -7.94 16.18
C ALA A 54 -6.98 -8.75 15.60
N ALA A 55 -6.45 -8.36 14.44
CA ALA A 55 -5.35 -9.08 13.81
C ALA A 55 -4.04 -8.89 14.57
N ARG A 56 -3.26 -9.97 14.72
CA ARG A 56 -1.91 -9.92 15.28
C ARG A 56 -0.87 -9.58 14.22
N SER A 57 -1.13 -10.02 12.99
CA SER A 57 -0.26 -9.81 11.83
C SER A 57 -1.09 -9.59 10.58
N ALA A 58 -0.49 -8.99 9.58
CA ALA A 58 -1.05 -8.79 8.24
C ALA A 58 0.05 -8.86 7.19
N LEU A 59 -0.26 -9.39 6.02
CA LEU A 59 0.64 -9.35 4.87
C LEU A 59 0.15 -8.31 3.86
N TYR A 60 1.10 -7.65 3.22
CA TYR A 60 0.84 -6.76 2.11
C TYR A 60 1.50 -7.33 0.86
N LEU A 61 0.74 -7.49 -0.21
CA LEU A 61 1.23 -8.05 -1.47
C LEU A 61 1.10 -7.02 -2.59
N GLY A 62 2.20 -6.76 -3.26
CA GLY A 62 2.24 -5.94 -4.47
C GLY A 62 3.14 -6.60 -5.51
N ARG A 63 2.92 -6.30 -6.79
CA ARG A 63 3.77 -6.80 -7.86
C ARG A 63 4.35 -5.64 -8.63
N ASP A 64 5.63 -5.79 -9.06
CA ASP A 64 6.35 -4.79 -9.85
C ASP A 64 6.29 -3.41 -9.17
N VAL A 65 5.79 -2.39 -9.84
CA VAL A 65 5.69 -1.00 -9.35
C VAL A 65 4.80 -0.86 -8.10
N LEU A 66 3.96 -1.84 -7.79
CA LEU A 66 3.13 -1.86 -6.59
C LEU A 66 3.80 -2.52 -5.37
N PHE A 67 4.95 -3.18 -5.54
CA PHE A 67 5.67 -3.74 -4.40
C PHE A 67 6.12 -2.65 -3.40
N PRO A 68 6.70 -1.51 -3.82
CA PRO A 68 6.98 -0.41 -2.90
C PRO A 68 5.75 0.14 -2.18
N VAL A 69 4.57 0.12 -2.82
CA VAL A 69 3.31 0.55 -2.18
C VAL A 69 2.88 -0.47 -1.11
N ALA A 70 3.09 -1.76 -1.34
CA ALA A 70 2.86 -2.80 -0.33
C ALA A 70 3.78 -2.62 0.89
N LEU A 71 5.05 -2.27 0.66
CA LEU A 71 6.00 -1.95 1.74
C LEU A 71 5.54 -0.73 2.56
N GLU A 72 5.09 0.34 1.88
CA GLU A 72 4.57 1.54 2.52
C GLU A 72 3.33 1.22 3.36
N GLY A 73 2.39 0.43 2.83
CA GLY A 73 1.21 0.01 3.57
C GLY A 73 1.51 -0.78 4.82
N ALA A 74 2.39 -1.76 4.71
CA ALA A 74 2.85 -2.54 5.85
C ALA A 74 3.56 -1.66 6.89
N LEU A 75 4.37 -0.69 6.43
CA LEU A 75 5.05 0.27 7.29
C LEU A 75 4.04 1.12 8.05
N LYS A 76 3.08 1.75 7.36
CA LYS A 76 2.07 2.60 7.99
C LYS A 76 1.19 1.82 8.97
N LEU A 77 0.78 0.60 8.63
CA LEU A 77 -0.01 -0.21 9.54
C LEU A 77 0.75 -0.51 10.83
N LYS A 78 2.01 -0.96 10.74
CA LYS A 78 2.82 -1.27 11.95
C LYS A 78 3.16 -0.05 12.77
N GLU A 79 3.48 1.08 12.14
CA GLU A 79 3.84 2.32 12.84
C GLU A 79 2.67 2.87 13.67
N LEU A 80 1.47 2.88 13.10
CA LEU A 80 0.31 3.54 13.69
C LEU A 80 -0.51 2.61 14.59
N SER A 81 -0.71 1.35 14.18
CA SER A 81 -1.59 0.40 14.88
C SER A 81 -0.85 -0.63 15.72
N TYR A 82 0.48 -0.73 15.59
CA TYR A 82 1.35 -1.74 16.23
C TYR A 82 1.02 -3.19 15.86
N ILE A 83 0.27 -3.40 14.79
CA ILE A 83 0.05 -4.72 14.18
C ILE A 83 1.33 -5.09 13.42
N HIS A 84 1.84 -6.31 13.63
CA HIS A 84 2.97 -6.79 12.84
C HIS A 84 2.56 -6.90 11.36
N ALA A 85 3.15 -6.11 10.50
CA ALA A 85 2.82 -6.08 9.08
C ALA A 85 4.07 -6.14 8.23
N GLU A 86 4.05 -6.97 7.19
CA GLU A 86 5.15 -7.12 6.25
C GLU A 86 4.65 -7.03 4.80
N GLY A 87 5.45 -6.36 3.97
CA GLY A 87 5.19 -6.23 2.54
C GLY A 87 6.09 -7.16 1.74
N PHE A 88 5.51 -7.87 0.75
CA PHE A 88 6.25 -8.77 -0.12
C PHE A 88 5.89 -8.54 -1.58
N ALA A 89 6.85 -8.79 -2.46
CA ALA A 89 6.55 -8.94 -3.87
C ALA A 89 5.70 -10.21 -4.05
N SER A 90 4.51 -10.10 -4.65
CA SER A 90 3.59 -11.24 -4.76
C SER A 90 4.20 -12.43 -5.52
N GLY A 91 5.12 -12.17 -6.46
CA GLY A 91 5.86 -13.21 -7.17
C GLY A 91 6.83 -14.00 -6.29
N GLU A 92 7.32 -13.39 -5.20
CA GLU A 92 8.26 -14.01 -4.26
C GLU A 92 7.57 -14.68 -3.07
N MET A 93 6.25 -14.61 -3.00
CA MET A 93 5.47 -15.19 -1.89
C MET A 93 5.78 -16.66 -1.66
N LYS A 94 6.04 -17.45 -2.72
CA LYS A 94 6.33 -18.88 -2.67
C LYS A 94 7.69 -19.21 -2.03
N HIS A 95 8.60 -18.26 -1.97
CA HIS A 95 9.97 -18.46 -1.49
C HIS A 95 10.15 -18.23 0.01
N GLY A 96 9.06 -18.29 0.77
CA GLY A 96 9.09 -18.17 2.24
C GLY A 96 7.81 -17.60 2.82
N PRO A 97 7.37 -16.38 2.42
CA PRO A 97 6.23 -15.71 3.01
C PRO A 97 4.92 -16.51 3.02
N ILE A 98 4.73 -17.40 2.06
CA ILE A 98 3.56 -18.27 1.97
C ILE A 98 3.40 -19.19 3.22
N ALA A 99 4.50 -19.50 3.91
CA ALA A 99 4.47 -20.27 5.15
C ALA A 99 3.84 -19.52 6.34
N LEU A 100 3.72 -18.19 6.24
CA LEU A 100 3.08 -17.36 7.25
C LEU A 100 1.55 -17.29 7.09
N ILE A 101 1.03 -17.79 5.95
CA ILE A 101 -0.40 -17.70 5.67
C ILE A 101 -1.12 -18.82 6.41
N GLU A 102 -2.00 -18.43 7.31
CA GLU A 102 -2.89 -19.29 8.08
C GLU A 102 -4.33 -18.82 7.93
N GLU A 103 -5.29 -19.63 8.42
CA GLU A 103 -6.71 -19.33 8.33
C GLU A 103 -7.06 -17.98 8.96
N GLY A 104 -7.68 -17.11 8.16
CA GLY A 104 -8.09 -15.78 8.57
C GLY A 104 -7.00 -14.71 8.59
N LEU A 105 -5.77 -15.01 8.19
CA LEU A 105 -4.71 -14.00 8.10
C LEU A 105 -5.10 -12.91 7.09
N PRO A 106 -5.16 -11.62 7.48
CA PRO A 106 -5.39 -10.54 6.54
C PRO A 106 -4.25 -10.40 5.53
N VAL A 107 -4.60 -10.41 4.26
CA VAL A 107 -3.69 -10.19 3.14
C VAL A 107 -4.19 -8.98 2.35
N VAL A 108 -3.57 -7.84 2.53
CA VAL A 108 -3.87 -6.62 1.76
C VAL A 108 -3.14 -6.71 0.43
N ALA A 109 -3.89 -6.84 -0.63
CA ALA A 109 -3.37 -7.07 -1.97
C ALA A 109 -3.55 -5.84 -2.85
N LEU A 110 -2.50 -5.42 -3.52
CA LEU A 110 -2.48 -4.31 -4.46
C LEU A 110 -2.45 -4.84 -5.89
N LEU A 111 -3.39 -4.42 -6.71
CA LEU A 111 -3.52 -4.84 -8.10
C LEU A 111 -3.75 -3.63 -9.00
N ALA A 112 -2.93 -3.47 -10.02
CA ALA A 112 -3.17 -2.50 -11.10
C ALA A 112 -3.64 -3.22 -12.37
N ALA A 113 -4.33 -2.49 -13.23
CA ALA A 113 -4.76 -2.98 -14.54
C ALA A 113 -3.60 -2.88 -15.55
N ASP A 114 -2.59 -3.70 -15.38
CA ASP A 114 -1.37 -3.74 -16.15
C ASP A 114 -1.06 -5.15 -16.73
N GLU A 115 0.07 -5.30 -17.38
CA GLU A 115 0.48 -6.56 -18.03
C GLU A 115 0.75 -7.70 -17.03
N VAL A 116 1.02 -7.38 -15.76
CA VAL A 116 1.30 -8.39 -14.71
C VAL A 116 0.08 -8.75 -13.87
N MET A 117 -1.08 -8.10 -14.14
CA MET A 117 -2.33 -8.29 -13.40
C MET A 117 -2.73 -9.76 -13.23
N GLY A 118 -2.73 -10.53 -14.33
CA GLY A 118 -3.11 -11.96 -14.28
C GLY A 118 -2.17 -12.81 -13.42
N LYS A 119 -0.87 -12.49 -13.43
CA LYS A 119 0.11 -13.18 -12.58
C LYS A 119 -0.07 -12.80 -11.10
N ALA A 120 -0.37 -11.53 -10.83
CA ALA A 120 -0.65 -11.08 -9.48
C ALA A 120 -1.92 -11.76 -8.93
N ALA A 121 -3.02 -11.79 -9.69
CA ALA A 121 -4.25 -12.47 -9.30
C ALA A 121 -4.02 -13.97 -9.00
N SER A 122 -3.23 -14.67 -9.82
CA SER A 122 -2.87 -16.08 -9.57
C SER A 122 -2.12 -16.25 -8.23
N ASN A 123 -1.22 -15.34 -7.86
CA ASN A 123 -0.54 -15.39 -6.56
C ASN A 123 -1.55 -15.19 -5.40
N LEU A 124 -2.56 -14.35 -5.58
CA LEU A 124 -3.59 -14.15 -4.55
C LEU A 124 -4.47 -15.39 -4.36
N GLN A 125 -4.78 -16.13 -5.44
CA GLN A 125 -5.46 -17.43 -5.32
C GLN A 125 -4.69 -18.43 -4.46
N GLU A 126 -3.37 -18.42 -4.55
CA GLU A 126 -2.52 -19.29 -3.73
C GLU A 126 -2.55 -18.91 -2.26
N ALA A 127 -2.66 -17.61 -1.94
CA ALA A 127 -2.86 -17.13 -0.58
C ALA A 127 -4.23 -17.53 -0.03
N THR A 128 -5.30 -17.35 -0.85
CA THR A 128 -6.67 -17.76 -0.48
C THR A 128 -6.77 -19.26 -0.23
N ALA A 129 -6.13 -20.09 -1.06
CA ALA A 129 -6.13 -21.54 -0.91
C ALA A 129 -5.49 -22.03 0.41
N ARG A 130 -4.82 -21.14 1.14
CA ARG A 130 -4.21 -21.41 2.48
C ARG A 130 -4.91 -20.72 3.62
N GLY A 131 -6.13 -20.20 3.36
CA GLY A 131 -6.94 -19.53 4.38
C GLY A 131 -6.64 -18.03 4.53
N GLY A 132 -5.80 -17.44 3.67
CA GLY A 132 -5.57 -16.00 3.66
C GLY A 132 -6.82 -15.24 3.28
N ARG A 133 -7.16 -14.21 4.03
CA ARG A 133 -8.31 -13.34 3.85
C ARG A 133 -7.91 -12.13 3.00
N ILE A 134 -8.31 -12.13 1.73
CA ILE A 134 -7.86 -11.12 0.76
C ILE A 134 -8.69 -9.84 0.89
N ILE A 135 -8.00 -8.73 1.17
CA ILE A 135 -8.50 -7.37 1.06
C ILE A 135 -7.85 -6.77 -0.18
N LEU A 136 -8.60 -6.66 -1.26
CA LEU A 136 -8.10 -6.17 -2.54
C LEU A 136 -8.23 -4.66 -2.63
N ILE A 137 -7.14 -3.98 -3.00
CA ILE A 137 -7.11 -2.55 -3.35
C ILE A 137 -6.72 -2.45 -4.82
N THR A 138 -7.60 -1.91 -5.65
CA THR A 138 -7.42 -1.95 -7.10
C THR A 138 -8.14 -0.82 -7.82
N GLU A 139 -7.87 -0.66 -9.11
CA GLU A 139 -8.63 0.23 -9.99
C GLU A 139 -10.00 -0.39 -10.35
N GLU A 140 -11.00 0.45 -10.61
CA GLU A 140 -12.37 0.02 -10.98
C GLU A 140 -12.37 -1.02 -12.11
N ARG A 141 -11.54 -0.82 -13.15
CA ARG A 141 -11.44 -1.72 -14.33
C ARG A 141 -10.83 -3.09 -14.01
N ALA A 142 -10.12 -3.24 -12.91
CA ALA A 142 -9.47 -4.49 -12.50
C ALA A 142 -10.21 -5.21 -11.36
N ALA A 143 -11.26 -4.62 -10.80
CA ALA A 143 -11.96 -5.13 -9.61
C ALA A 143 -12.53 -6.55 -9.81
N SER A 144 -13.03 -6.87 -11.00
CA SER A 144 -13.61 -8.18 -11.32
C SER A 144 -12.58 -9.29 -11.57
N THR A 145 -11.28 -8.96 -11.60
CA THR A 145 -10.22 -9.94 -11.86
C THR A 145 -10.01 -10.89 -10.68
N VAL A 146 -10.38 -10.46 -9.47
CA VAL A 146 -10.21 -11.22 -8.21
C VAL A 146 -11.59 -11.36 -7.55
N ASP A 147 -12.38 -12.32 -8.03
CA ASP A 147 -13.74 -12.60 -7.58
C ASP A 147 -13.80 -13.34 -6.22
N PHE A 148 -12.67 -13.85 -5.77
CA PHE A 148 -12.50 -14.53 -4.48
C PHE A 148 -12.03 -13.61 -3.35
N ALA A 149 -11.85 -12.32 -3.60
CA ALA A 149 -11.50 -11.37 -2.53
C ALA A 149 -12.68 -11.22 -1.55
N GLU A 150 -12.40 -11.25 -0.25
CA GLU A 150 -13.41 -11.03 0.78
C GLU A 150 -13.95 -9.59 0.73
N SER A 151 -13.06 -8.65 0.43
CA SER A 151 -13.37 -7.24 0.33
C SER A 151 -12.58 -6.56 -0.77
N VAL A 152 -13.21 -5.61 -1.45
CA VAL A 152 -12.59 -4.87 -2.54
C VAL A 152 -12.75 -3.37 -2.32
N ILE A 153 -11.63 -2.67 -2.34
CA ILE A 153 -11.57 -1.20 -2.35
C ILE A 153 -11.19 -0.78 -3.77
N THR A 154 -12.08 -0.06 -4.44
CA THR A 154 -11.82 0.42 -5.80
C THR A 154 -11.47 1.89 -5.83
N VAL A 155 -10.42 2.23 -6.59
CA VAL A 155 -10.04 3.61 -6.90
C VAL A 155 -10.35 3.92 -8.36
N PRO A 156 -10.47 5.21 -8.74
CA PRO A 156 -10.66 5.60 -10.13
C PRO A 156 -9.57 5.03 -11.04
N ASN A 157 -9.92 4.74 -12.29
CA ASN A 157 -8.95 4.34 -13.29
C ASN A 157 -7.97 5.47 -13.59
N VAL A 158 -6.69 5.14 -13.67
CA VAL A 158 -5.61 6.11 -13.89
C VAL A 158 -4.59 5.56 -14.90
N ASP A 159 -3.72 6.45 -15.41
CA ASP A 159 -2.56 6.02 -16.19
C ASP A 159 -1.68 5.06 -15.36
N PRO A 160 -1.21 3.93 -15.92
CA PRO A 160 -0.41 2.95 -15.18
C PRO A 160 0.81 3.54 -14.45
N LEU A 161 1.44 4.60 -14.98
CA LEU A 161 2.54 5.30 -14.31
C LEU A 161 2.12 5.99 -13.00
N LEU A 162 0.84 6.31 -12.85
CA LEU A 162 0.29 6.99 -11.70
C LEU A 162 -0.46 6.07 -10.73
N ALA A 163 -0.69 4.81 -11.13
CA ALA A 163 -1.36 3.82 -10.28
C ALA A 163 -0.71 3.67 -8.89
N PRO A 164 0.64 3.59 -8.76
CA PRO A 164 1.27 3.53 -7.44
C PRO A 164 0.92 4.72 -6.54
N VAL A 165 0.84 5.93 -7.12
CA VAL A 165 0.50 7.14 -6.36
C VAL A 165 -0.93 7.07 -5.85
N LEU A 166 -1.88 6.68 -6.71
CA LEU A 166 -3.30 6.65 -6.36
C LEU A 166 -3.61 5.51 -5.38
N LEU A 167 -3.03 4.32 -5.59
CA LEU A 167 -3.23 3.15 -4.73
C LEU A 167 -2.57 3.29 -3.34
N THR A 168 -1.62 4.20 -3.17
CA THR A 168 -1.05 4.51 -1.85
C THR A 168 -2.09 5.15 -0.92
N VAL A 169 -3.03 5.94 -1.45
CA VAL A 169 -4.02 6.67 -0.63
C VAL A 169 -4.89 5.74 0.21
N PRO A 170 -5.61 4.74 -0.36
CA PRO A 170 -6.43 3.83 0.43
C PRO A 170 -5.61 2.96 1.39
N VAL A 171 -4.35 2.66 1.08
CA VAL A 171 -3.44 1.95 1.98
C VAL A 171 -3.18 2.76 3.25
N GLN A 172 -2.92 4.06 3.09
CA GLN A 172 -2.71 4.98 4.21
C GLN A 172 -3.99 5.21 5.00
N ILE A 173 -5.15 5.35 4.34
CA ILE A 173 -6.46 5.45 5.01
C ILE A 173 -6.72 4.20 5.85
N LEU A 174 -6.48 3.01 5.31
CA LEU A 174 -6.66 1.75 6.02
C LEU A 174 -5.82 1.68 7.29
N ALA A 175 -4.54 2.05 7.21
CA ALA A 175 -3.64 2.08 8.36
C ALA A 175 -4.08 3.11 9.41
N TYR A 176 -4.45 4.32 8.98
CA TYR A 176 -4.96 5.39 9.86
C TYR A 176 -6.22 4.95 10.59
N LEU A 177 -7.23 4.45 9.86
CA LEU A 177 -8.50 4.02 10.45
C LEU A 177 -8.31 2.83 11.40
N THR A 178 -7.44 1.87 11.05
CA THR A 178 -7.14 0.74 11.94
C THR A 178 -6.52 1.23 13.26
N ALA A 179 -5.61 2.19 13.20
CA ALA A 179 -5.01 2.79 14.38
C ALA A 179 -6.04 3.55 15.23
N PHE A 180 -6.90 4.34 14.57
CA PHE A 180 -7.98 5.08 15.21
C PHE A 180 -8.96 4.16 15.93
N GLU A 181 -9.43 3.09 15.27
CA GLU A 181 -10.34 2.09 15.84
C GLU A 181 -9.69 1.28 16.99
N LYS A 182 -8.36 1.11 16.98
CA LYS A 182 -7.61 0.51 18.10
C LYS A 182 -7.40 1.48 19.26
N GLY A 183 -7.66 2.78 19.10
CA GLY A 183 -7.42 3.81 20.09
C GLY A 183 -5.93 4.12 20.29
N THR A 184 -5.09 3.89 19.28
CA THR A 184 -3.68 4.30 19.32
C THR A 184 -3.55 5.76 18.90
N ASP A 185 -2.53 6.46 19.45
CA ASP A 185 -2.23 7.83 19.09
C ASP A 185 -1.56 7.87 17.70
N VAL A 186 -2.28 8.40 16.72
CA VAL A 186 -1.81 8.48 15.33
C VAL A 186 -0.84 9.63 15.09
N ASP A 187 -0.89 10.66 15.94
CA ASP A 187 -0.04 11.85 15.82
C ASP A 187 1.28 11.68 16.56
N GLN A 188 1.29 10.87 17.63
CA GLN A 188 2.48 10.58 18.43
C GLN A 188 2.64 9.05 18.64
N PRO A 189 2.93 8.29 17.58
CA PRO A 189 3.16 6.85 17.71
C PRO A 189 4.33 6.58 18.67
N ARG A 190 4.19 5.55 19.52
CA ARG A 190 5.23 5.21 20.50
C ARG A 190 6.55 4.86 19.80
N ASN A 191 7.66 5.26 20.41
CA ASN A 191 9.03 4.96 19.96
C ASN A 191 9.39 5.56 18.57
N LEU A 192 8.56 6.43 18.00
CA LEU A 192 8.86 7.13 16.77
C LEU A 192 9.14 8.60 17.06
N ALA A 193 10.31 9.06 16.65
CA ALA A 193 10.71 10.46 16.73
C ALA A 193 11.57 10.81 15.51
N LYS A 194 11.61 12.10 15.14
CA LYS A 194 12.45 12.57 14.02
C LYS A 194 13.95 12.36 14.26
N SER A 195 14.37 12.33 15.53
CA SER A 195 15.71 11.89 15.93
C SER A 195 15.56 11.01 17.16
N VAL A 196 16.06 9.78 17.08
CA VAL A 196 16.13 8.87 18.22
C VAL A 196 17.51 9.07 18.84
N THR A 197 17.56 9.73 20.02
CA THR A 197 18.78 9.84 20.79
C THR A 197 18.71 8.84 21.96
N CYS A 198 19.78 8.10 22.18
CA CYS A 198 19.92 7.29 23.39
C CYS A 198 20.26 8.23 24.55
N LEU A 199 19.26 8.53 25.40
CA LEU A 199 19.43 9.39 26.55
C LEU A 199 20.32 8.80 27.65
N LEU A 200 20.69 7.51 27.54
CA LEU A 200 21.57 6.83 28.49
C LEU A 200 23.03 7.34 28.47
N TYR A 201 23.41 8.09 27.44
CA TYR A 201 24.78 8.65 27.32
C TYR A 201 24.96 10.02 27.95
N THR A 202 23.88 10.69 28.37
CA THR A 202 23.98 12.05 28.93
C THR A 202 23.94 12.09 30.45
N SER A 203 23.56 11.00 31.13
CA SER A 203 23.54 10.95 32.59
C SER A 203 24.89 10.55 33.22
N ASP A 204 25.72 9.78 32.49
CA ASP A 204 27.00 9.30 33.03
C ASP A 204 28.20 10.26 32.85
N ALA A 205 28.02 11.29 31.99
CA ALA A 205 29.10 12.26 31.76
C ALA A 205 29.10 13.46 32.70
N ALA A 206 28.06 13.62 33.54
CA ALA A 206 27.92 14.74 34.48
C ALA A 206 28.20 14.38 35.95
N ASP A 207 28.34 13.11 36.29
CA ASP A 207 28.52 12.62 37.66
C ASP A 207 29.91 12.00 37.93
N ASP A 208 30.90 12.24 37.08
CA ASP A 208 32.28 11.86 37.38
C ASP A 208 32.98 13.04 38.10
N PRO A 209 33.43 12.85 39.36
CA PRO A 209 34.02 13.91 40.21
C PRO A 209 35.44 14.30 39.79
#